data_7abe646717ec0eff322b055976128338
#
_entry.id   7abe646717ec0eff322b055976128338
#
_cell.length_a   1.000
_cell.length_b   1.000
_cell.length_c   1.000
_cell.angle_alpha   90.00
_cell.angle_beta   90.00
_cell.angle_gamma   90.00
#
_symmetry.space_group_name_H-M   'P 1'
#
loop_
_entity.id
_entity.type
_entity.pdbx_description
1 polymer ?
#
loop_
_entity_poly.entity_id
_entity_poly.type
_entity_poly.pdbx_seq_one_letter_code
_entity_poly.pdbx_strand_id
1 'polypeptide(L)'
;MIIDKLAYNSKLRNIAPISKLLFSMSVLVICIWANSFLVSVFTALTMLFLIIFIGKTSYKNVFHLMTVPIVFIIMGAAAIAISIGQNSGDMLFSLHFGNTYFGVSHTSLLSAVRVMIKCFGAVSCMYFLSLTTPMVDLFTLLRKSIIPNFIIEIAELIYRYIFVLFDVSHRIHTAQDARLGYSNLRVSYHSTAQLASNLLIRSFNQAEKTYTAMESRGYDGEINVIMPKINHSVKFNVFAVIYVVITTAIAIFSRKAGI
;
A
#
# COMPACT_ATOMS: atom_id res chain seq x y z
N MET A 1 -7.65 -8.93 -3.66
CA MET A 1 -6.85 -9.32 -4.77
C MET A 1 -7.05 -8.50 -6.05
N ILE A 2 -7.77 -7.39 -5.92
CA ILE A 2 -7.96 -6.45 -7.04
C ILE A 2 -6.63 -5.78 -7.43
N ILE A 3 -5.83 -5.35 -6.45
CA ILE A 3 -4.56 -4.63 -6.64
C ILE A 3 -3.60 -5.45 -7.52
N ASP A 4 -3.39 -6.71 -7.17
CA ASP A 4 -2.47 -7.59 -7.87
C ASP A 4 -2.91 -7.84 -9.33
N LYS A 5 -4.21 -8.09 -9.54
CA LYS A 5 -4.79 -8.21 -10.88
C LYS A 5 -4.58 -6.94 -11.73
N LEU A 6 -4.66 -5.76 -11.11
CA LEU A 6 -4.40 -4.49 -11.79
C LEU A 6 -2.92 -4.32 -12.11
N ALA A 7 -2.01 -4.72 -11.21
CA ALA A 7 -0.57 -4.67 -11.46
C ALA A 7 -0.16 -5.56 -12.64
N TYR A 8 -0.74 -6.77 -12.75
CA TYR A 8 -0.50 -7.67 -13.88
C TYR A 8 -0.99 -7.10 -15.23
N ASN A 9 -2.09 -6.33 -15.23
CA ASN A 9 -2.67 -5.73 -16.44
C ASN A 9 -2.05 -4.37 -16.80
N SER A 10 -1.19 -3.82 -15.96
CA SER A 10 -0.57 -2.52 -16.20
C SER A 10 0.43 -2.57 -17.35
N LYS A 11 0.40 -1.57 -18.24
CA LYS A 11 1.42 -1.42 -19.32
C LYS A 11 2.83 -1.18 -18.77
N LEU A 12 2.94 -0.65 -17.56
CA LEU A 12 4.22 -0.41 -16.89
C LEU A 12 4.87 -1.71 -16.36
N ARG A 13 4.18 -2.86 -16.42
CA ARG A 13 4.74 -4.15 -15.98
C ARG A 13 6.06 -4.48 -16.66
N ASN A 14 6.20 -4.18 -17.96
CA ASN A 14 7.38 -4.52 -18.73
C ASN A 14 8.64 -3.69 -18.37
N ILE A 15 8.51 -2.67 -17.54
CA ILE A 15 9.63 -1.85 -17.08
C ILE A 15 10.27 -2.52 -15.86
N ALA A 16 11.61 -2.44 -15.78
CA ALA A 16 12.38 -3.02 -14.68
C ALA A 16 11.81 -2.64 -13.31
N PRO A 17 11.45 -3.63 -12.46
CA PRO A 17 10.83 -3.36 -11.15
C PRO A 17 11.71 -2.50 -10.25
N ILE A 18 13.05 -2.65 -10.35
CA ILE A 18 14.02 -1.86 -9.58
C ILE A 18 13.91 -0.36 -9.87
N SER A 19 13.71 0.00 -11.16
CA SER A 19 13.58 1.42 -11.55
C SER A 19 12.31 2.04 -10.97
N LYS A 20 11.20 1.31 -10.95
CA LYS A 20 9.93 1.75 -10.38
C LYS A 20 10.01 1.86 -8.86
N LEU A 21 10.67 0.90 -8.21
CA LEU A 21 10.86 0.90 -6.76
C LEU A 21 11.73 2.09 -6.34
N LEU A 22 12.90 2.28 -6.96
CA LEU A 22 13.78 3.40 -6.66
C LEU A 22 13.10 4.74 -6.91
N PHE A 23 12.38 4.89 -8.03
CA PHE A 23 11.62 6.08 -8.36
C PHE A 23 10.55 6.38 -7.30
N SER A 24 9.69 5.41 -6.98
CA SER A 24 8.62 5.58 -6.01
C SER A 24 9.16 5.91 -4.61
N MET A 25 10.22 5.21 -4.16
CA MET A 25 10.84 5.44 -2.85
C MET A 25 11.54 6.80 -2.77
N SER A 26 12.28 7.18 -3.82
CA SER A 26 12.95 8.50 -3.85
C SER A 26 11.93 9.65 -3.77
N VAL A 27 10.86 9.57 -4.55
CA VAL A 27 9.80 10.60 -4.53
C VAL A 27 9.07 10.63 -3.20
N LEU A 28 8.80 9.47 -2.60
CA LEU A 28 8.18 9.36 -1.28
C LEU A 28 9.05 10.03 -0.21
N VAL A 29 10.35 9.74 -0.19
CA VAL A 29 11.29 10.35 0.76
C VAL A 29 11.35 11.86 0.58
N ILE A 30 11.41 12.37 -0.67
CA ILE A 30 11.40 13.81 -0.96
C ILE A 30 10.08 14.45 -0.49
N CYS A 31 8.95 13.81 -0.76
CA CYS A 31 7.62 14.29 -0.34
C CYS A 31 7.52 14.45 1.19
N ILE A 32 8.05 13.47 1.93
CA ILE A 32 8.07 13.51 3.40
C ILE A 32 9.03 14.57 3.90
N TRP A 33 10.23 14.66 3.31
CA TRP A 33 11.29 15.59 3.74
C TRP A 33 10.96 17.05 3.44
N ALA A 34 10.35 17.33 2.27
CA ALA A 34 10.05 18.70 1.83
C ALA A 34 9.11 19.45 2.75
N ASN A 35 8.16 18.72 3.39
CA ASN A 35 7.11 19.27 4.26
C ASN A 35 6.35 20.48 3.66
N SER A 36 6.25 20.52 2.32
CA SER A 36 5.70 21.61 1.54
C SER A 36 4.40 21.19 0.86
N PHE A 37 3.42 22.08 0.89
CA PHE A 37 2.14 21.91 0.21
C PHE A 37 2.32 21.68 -1.30
N LEU A 38 3.15 22.51 -1.96
CA LEU A 38 3.37 22.45 -3.40
C LEU A 38 3.97 21.12 -3.86
N VAL A 39 5.01 20.64 -3.16
CA VAL A 39 5.64 19.34 -3.48
C VAL A 39 4.66 18.21 -3.33
N SER A 40 3.87 18.20 -2.27
CA SER A 40 2.91 17.13 -1.99
C SER A 40 1.78 17.08 -3.02
N VAL A 41 1.25 18.23 -3.43
CA VAL A 41 0.23 18.29 -4.50
C VAL A 41 0.84 17.84 -5.84
N PHE A 42 2.02 18.35 -6.18
CA PHE A 42 2.70 17.99 -7.43
C PHE A 42 2.98 16.49 -7.52
N THR A 43 3.49 15.88 -6.43
CA THR A 43 3.74 14.44 -6.36
C THR A 43 2.45 13.62 -6.46
N ALA A 44 1.38 14.01 -5.77
CA ALA A 44 0.09 13.32 -5.85
C ALA A 44 -0.47 13.33 -7.28
N LEU A 45 -0.51 14.50 -7.92
CA LEU A 45 -1.03 14.63 -9.28
C LEU A 45 -0.22 13.84 -10.31
N THR A 46 1.11 13.91 -10.24
CA THR A 46 1.97 13.19 -11.18
C THR A 46 1.91 11.68 -10.98
N MET A 47 1.87 11.18 -9.74
CA MET A 47 1.74 9.74 -9.48
C MET A 47 0.40 9.19 -9.97
N LEU A 48 -0.70 9.91 -9.73
CA LEU A 48 -2.02 9.56 -10.26
C LEU A 48 -2.04 9.58 -11.79
N PHE A 49 -1.44 10.60 -12.40
CA PHE A 49 -1.31 10.66 -13.85
C PHE A 49 -0.56 9.46 -14.42
N LEU A 50 0.57 9.08 -13.81
CA LEU A 50 1.35 7.91 -14.22
C LEU A 50 0.55 6.61 -14.10
N ILE A 51 -0.24 6.42 -13.04
CA ILE A 51 -1.07 5.23 -12.83
C ILE A 51 -2.17 5.15 -13.89
N ILE A 52 -2.90 6.23 -14.14
CA ILE A 52 -4.08 6.25 -14.99
C ILE A 52 -3.70 6.25 -16.47
N PHE A 53 -2.83 7.18 -16.89
CA PHE A 53 -2.53 7.39 -18.32
C PHE A 53 -1.45 6.43 -18.83
N ILE A 54 -0.34 6.28 -18.11
CA ILE A 54 0.76 5.43 -18.58
C ILE A 54 0.53 3.98 -18.16
N GLY A 55 0.07 3.73 -16.93
CA GLY A 55 -0.30 2.40 -16.44
C GLY A 55 -1.57 1.83 -17.10
N LYS A 56 -2.39 2.71 -17.72
CA LYS A 56 -3.72 2.36 -18.29
C LYS A 56 -4.63 1.64 -17.29
N THR A 57 -4.49 1.97 -16.03
CA THR A 57 -5.38 1.46 -14.98
C THR A 57 -6.69 2.23 -15.01
N SER A 58 -7.83 1.54 -14.94
CA SER A 58 -9.15 2.19 -14.94
C SER A 58 -9.26 3.17 -13.76
N TYR A 59 -9.65 4.42 -14.05
CA TYR A 59 -9.82 5.47 -13.03
C TYR A 59 -10.80 5.08 -11.94
N LYS A 60 -11.86 4.30 -12.26
CA LYS A 60 -12.84 3.81 -11.28
C LYS A 60 -12.19 2.92 -10.22
N ASN A 61 -11.29 2.02 -10.64
CA ASN A 61 -10.59 1.11 -9.74
C ASN A 61 -9.60 1.86 -8.85
N VAL A 62 -8.87 2.83 -9.41
CA VAL A 62 -7.93 3.67 -8.66
C VAL A 62 -8.68 4.47 -7.60
N PHE A 63 -9.78 5.13 -7.97
CA PHE A 63 -10.58 5.91 -7.04
C PHE A 63 -11.18 5.03 -5.93
N HIS A 64 -11.74 3.88 -6.30
CA HIS A 64 -12.28 2.93 -5.32
C HIS A 64 -11.23 2.45 -4.30
N LEU A 65 -10.01 2.14 -4.78
CA LEU A 65 -8.92 1.74 -3.90
C LEU A 65 -8.43 2.88 -3.00
N MET A 66 -8.42 4.13 -3.51
CA MET A 66 -8.03 5.29 -2.73
C MET A 66 -9.07 5.73 -1.69
N THR A 67 -10.32 5.28 -1.79
CA THR A 67 -11.37 5.63 -0.83
C THR A 67 -10.99 5.25 0.60
N VAL A 68 -10.39 4.09 0.81
CA VAL A 68 -9.99 3.62 2.16
C VAL A 68 -8.94 4.54 2.78
N PRO A 69 -7.77 4.79 2.14
CA PRO A 69 -6.79 5.74 2.68
C PRO A 69 -7.33 7.15 2.87
N ILE A 70 -8.16 7.64 1.95
CA ILE A 70 -8.74 8.98 2.04
C ILE A 70 -9.58 9.13 3.31
N VAL A 71 -10.42 8.15 3.65
CA VAL A 71 -11.21 8.18 4.89
C VAL A 71 -10.30 8.27 6.12
N PHE A 72 -9.25 7.47 6.18
CA PHE A 72 -8.28 7.53 7.29
C PHE A 72 -7.52 8.86 7.34
N ILE A 73 -7.13 9.41 6.19
CA ILE A 73 -6.46 10.72 6.12
C ILE A 73 -7.39 11.82 6.63
N ILE A 74 -8.68 11.80 6.26
CA ILE A 74 -9.66 12.78 6.72
C ILE A 74 -9.88 12.66 8.22
N MET A 75 -10.02 11.44 8.76
CA MET A 75 -10.17 11.21 10.20
C MET A 75 -8.94 11.69 10.97
N GLY A 76 -7.73 11.40 10.48
CA GLY A 76 -6.48 11.88 11.08
C GLY A 76 -6.34 13.40 11.03
N ALA A 77 -6.70 14.02 9.90
CA ALA A 77 -6.71 15.47 9.75
C ALA A 77 -7.72 16.15 10.70
N ALA A 78 -8.91 15.55 10.85
CA ALA A 78 -9.91 16.03 11.80
C ALA A 78 -9.40 15.99 13.26
N ALA A 79 -8.68 14.92 13.63
CA ALA A 79 -8.06 14.82 14.95
C ALA A 79 -7.00 15.91 15.19
N ILE A 80 -6.20 16.25 14.17
CA ILE A 80 -5.18 17.32 14.25
C ILE A 80 -5.83 18.71 14.27
N ALA A 81 -6.96 18.88 13.60
CA ALA A 81 -7.69 20.16 13.58
C ALA A 81 -8.25 20.54 14.95
N ILE A 82 -8.56 19.53 15.80
CA ILE A 82 -9.02 19.76 17.17
C ILE A 82 -7.81 20.13 18.02
N SER A 83 -7.77 21.36 18.49
CA SER A 83 -6.73 21.91 19.39
C SER A 83 -7.27 22.04 20.80
N ILE A 84 -6.42 21.67 21.77
CA ILE A 84 -6.70 21.86 23.19
C ILE A 84 -5.81 23.00 23.67
N GLY A 85 -6.39 24.08 24.12
CA GLY A 85 -5.66 25.26 24.59
C GLY A 85 -6.26 25.90 25.84
N GLN A 86 -5.46 26.73 26.51
CA GLN A 86 -5.89 27.48 27.69
C GLN A 86 -6.42 28.89 27.34
N ASN A 87 -6.18 29.39 26.12
CA ASN A 87 -6.61 30.71 25.68
C ASN A 87 -7.62 30.62 24.53
N SER A 88 -8.75 31.31 24.68
CA SER A 88 -9.81 31.36 23.66
C SER A 88 -9.54 32.33 22.49
N GLY A 89 -8.47 33.15 22.56
CA GLY A 89 -8.25 34.25 21.63
C GLY A 89 -7.94 33.84 20.16
N ASP A 90 -7.44 32.64 19.93
CA ASP A 90 -7.04 32.12 18.61
C ASP A 90 -7.96 31.02 18.06
N MET A 91 -9.10 30.74 18.72
CA MET A 91 -10.01 29.68 18.34
C MET A 91 -11.17 30.19 17.50
N LEU A 92 -11.37 29.61 16.32
CA LEU A 92 -12.53 29.88 15.45
C LEU A 92 -13.83 29.33 16.03
N PHE A 93 -13.75 28.24 16.77
CA PHE A 93 -14.86 27.59 17.47
C PHE A 93 -14.32 27.02 18.77
N SER A 94 -14.88 27.40 19.92
CA SER A 94 -14.44 26.89 21.22
C SER A 94 -15.62 26.33 22.00
N LEU A 95 -15.47 25.11 22.51
CA LEU A 95 -16.34 24.50 23.51
C LEU A 95 -15.60 24.51 24.84
N HIS A 96 -16.20 25.14 25.84
CA HIS A 96 -15.64 25.24 27.19
C HIS A 96 -16.02 23.98 27.99
N PHE A 97 -15.03 23.21 28.40
CA PHE A 97 -15.24 22.07 29.26
C PHE A 97 -14.29 22.17 30.50
N GLY A 98 -14.80 22.62 31.61
CA GLY A 98 -14.01 22.82 32.83
C GLY A 98 -12.98 23.95 32.68
N ASN A 99 -11.68 23.66 32.82
CA ASN A 99 -10.58 24.60 32.74
C ASN A 99 -9.83 24.60 31.41
N THR A 100 -10.34 23.87 30.40
CA THR A 100 -9.72 23.71 29.07
C THR A 100 -10.71 24.05 27.95
N TYR A 101 -10.21 24.71 26.92
CA TYR A 101 -10.97 25.03 25.71
C TYR A 101 -10.64 23.97 24.64
N PHE A 102 -11.68 23.28 24.15
CA PHE A 102 -11.61 22.40 22.98
C PHE A 102 -12.13 23.19 21.78
N GLY A 103 -11.32 23.33 20.77
CA GLY A 103 -11.76 24.09 19.61
C GLY A 103 -10.85 23.89 18.40
N VAL A 104 -11.22 24.57 17.30
CA VAL A 104 -10.44 24.59 16.08
C VAL A 104 -9.75 25.94 15.98
N SER A 105 -8.41 25.95 15.99
CA SER A 105 -7.60 27.14 15.74
C SER A 105 -7.27 27.26 14.24
N HIS A 106 -7.05 28.47 13.75
CA HIS A 106 -6.60 28.71 12.39
C HIS A 106 -5.27 27.99 12.08
N THR A 107 -4.34 27.98 13.03
CA THR A 107 -3.05 27.28 12.94
C THR A 107 -3.20 25.79 12.89
N SER A 108 -4.10 25.20 13.69
CA SER A 108 -4.39 23.78 13.69
C SER A 108 -5.05 23.33 12.41
N LEU A 109 -5.97 24.14 11.85
CA LEU A 109 -6.63 23.86 10.57
C LEU A 109 -5.63 23.84 9.42
N LEU A 110 -4.74 24.84 9.34
CA LEU A 110 -3.69 24.88 8.32
C LEU A 110 -2.74 23.68 8.45
N SER A 111 -2.38 23.30 9.66
CA SER A 111 -1.54 22.13 9.93
C SER A 111 -2.24 20.83 9.51
N ALA A 112 -3.53 20.68 9.80
CA ALA A 112 -4.33 19.53 9.40
C ALA A 112 -4.40 19.40 7.87
N VAL A 113 -4.66 20.49 7.15
CA VAL A 113 -4.69 20.51 5.68
C VAL A 113 -3.32 20.17 5.09
N ARG A 114 -2.23 20.71 5.65
CA ARG A 114 -0.87 20.43 5.20
C ARG A 114 -0.53 18.96 5.37
N VAL A 115 -0.84 18.36 6.53
CA VAL A 115 -0.61 16.93 6.80
C VAL A 115 -1.48 16.06 5.89
N MET A 116 -2.76 16.43 5.68
CA MET A 116 -3.67 15.72 4.81
C MET A 116 -3.12 15.58 3.38
N ILE A 117 -2.66 16.68 2.81
CA ILE A 117 -2.11 16.68 1.44
C ILE A 117 -0.78 15.93 1.36
N LYS A 118 0.07 16.08 2.38
CA LYS A 118 1.33 15.32 2.48
C LYS A 118 1.07 13.81 2.53
N CYS A 119 0.14 13.36 3.35
CA CYS A 119 -0.25 11.94 3.43
C CYS A 119 -0.82 11.45 2.09
N PHE A 120 -1.64 12.25 1.43
CA PHE A 120 -2.19 11.91 0.12
C PHE A 120 -1.10 11.75 -0.94
N GLY A 121 -0.09 12.64 -0.96
CA GLY A 121 1.08 12.53 -1.82
C GLY A 121 1.88 11.24 -1.56
N ALA A 122 2.17 10.94 -0.29
CA ALA A 122 2.90 9.75 0.12
C ALA A 122 2.14 8.46 -0.25
N VAL A 123 0.85 8.41 0.02
CA VAL A 123 -0.02 7.27 -0.35
C VAL A 123 -0.05 7.07 -1.87
N SER A 124 -0.11 8.15 -2.66
CA SER A 124 -0.09 8.06 -4.12
C SER A 124 1.20 7.42 -4.65
N CYS A 125 2.36 7.69 -4.02
CA CYS A 125 3.63 7.03 -4.36
C CYS A 125 3.58 5.52 -4.08
N MET A 126 3.01 5.10 -2.95
CA MET A 126 2.86 3.69 -2.61
C MET A 126 1.90 2.97 -3.55
N TYR A 127 0.78 3.62 -3.91
CA TYR A 127 -0.16 3.06 -4.89
C TYR A 127 0.44 2.96 -6.28
N PHE A 128 1.29 3.91 -6.69
CA PHE A 128 2.03 3.79 -7.94
C PHE A 128 2.85 2.49 -7.98
N LEU A 129 3.61 2.20 -6.93
CA LEU A 129 4.39 0.97 -6.85
C LEU A 129 3.49 -0.28 -6.87
N SER A 130 2.46 -0.31 -6.02
CA SER A 130 1.57 -1.47 -5.86
C SER A 130 0.74 -1.78 -7.10
N LEU A 131 0.30 -0.76 -7.85
CA LEU A 131 -0.54 -0.93 -9.05
C LEU A 131 0.25 -1.13 -10.34
N THR A 132 1.56 -0.92 -10.32
CA THR A 132 2.41 -1.07 -11.52
C THR A 132 3.40 -2.21 -11.42
N THR A 133 3.61 -2.79 -10.22
CA THR A 133 4.62 -3.82 -10.00
C THR A 133 3.98 -5.02 -9.29
N PRO A 134 3.82 -6.18 -9.95
CA PRO A 134 3.36 -7.41 -9.30
C PRO A 134 4.31 -7.86 -8.19
N MET A 135 3.77 -8.49 -7.13
CA MET A 135 4.58 -8.97 -6.01
C MET A 135 5.67 -9.96 -6.42
N VAL A 136 5.40 -10.81 -7.41
CA VAL A 136 6.38 -11.77 -7.93
C VAL A 136 7.63 -11.06 -8.49
N ASP A 137 7.44 -9.92 -9.16
CA ASP A 137 8.55 -9.11 -9.68
C ASP A 137 9.35 -8.46 -8.54
N LEU A 138 8.72 -8.12 -7.42
CA LEU A 138 9.39 -7.62 -6.21
C LEU A 138 10.22 -8.73 -5.54
N PHE A 139 9.75 -9.97 -5.47
CA PHE A 139 10.55 -11.08 -4.97
C PHE A 139 11.82 -11.31 -5.79
N THR A 140 11.74 -11.17 -7.12
CA THR A 140 12.94 -11.28 -7.98
C THR A 140 13.99 -10.19 -7.69
N LEU A 141 13.57 -9.00 -7.25
CA LEU A 141 14.48 -7.95 -6.78
C LEU A 141 15.10 -8.31 -5.44
N LEU A 142 14.31 -8.83 -4.52
CA LEU A 142 14.77 -9.20 -3.19
C LEU A 142 15.82 -10.33 -3.26
N ARG A 143 15.71 -11.26 -4.21
CA ARG A 143 16.74 -12.30 -4.46
C ARG A 143 18.11 -11.72 -4.88
N LYS A 144 18.14 -10.50 -5.40
CA LYS A 144 19.39 -9.79 -5.73
C LYS A 144 19.89 -8.89 -4.60
N SER A 145 19.18 -8.83 -3.49
CA SER A 145 19.53 -8.06 -2.29
C SER A 145 20.35 -8.90 -1.32
N ILE A 146 20.72 -8.32 -0.18
CA ILE A 146 21.47 -8.96 0.91
C ILE A 146 20.63 -10.02 1.67
N ILE A 147 19.34 -10.12 1.38
CA ILE A 147 18.40 -11.01 2.09
C ILE A 147 18.71 -12.47 1.71
N PRO A 148 18.81 -13.39 2.69
CA PRO A 148 19.01 -14.80 2.42
C PRO A 148 17.89 -15.39 1.54
N ASN A 149 18.23 -16.19 0.53
CA ASN A 149 17.28 -16.79 -0.42
C ASN A 149 16.17 -17.57 0.25
N PHE A 150 16.47 -18.30 1.32
CA PHE A 150 15.51 -19.04 2.12
C PHE A 150 14.32 -18.18 2.60
N ILE A 151 14.58 -16.94 3.06
CA ILE A 151 13.50 -16.02 3.52
C ILE A 151 12.59 -15.62 2.35
N ILE A 152 13.18 -15.40 1.19
CA ILE A 152 12.44 -14.99 0.00
C ILE A 152 11.59 -16.15 -0.53
N GLU A 153 12.11 -17.38 -0.49
CA GLU A 153 11.37 -18.57 -0.88
C GLU A 153 10.16 -18.83 0.01
N ILE A 154 10.34 -18.69 1.33
CA ILE A 154 9.21 -18.75 2.27
C ILE A 154 8.19 -17.67 1.95
N ALA A 155 8.62 -16.41 1.68
CA ALA A 155 7.73 -15.33 1.34
C ALA A 155 6.96 -15.57 0.03
N GLU A 156 7.60 -16.15 -1.00
CA GLU A 156 6.95 -16.57 -2.25
C GLU A 156 5.92 -17.67 -2.02
N LEU A 157 6.24 -18.67 -1.19
CA LEU A 157 5.30 -19.74 -0.81
C LEU A 157 4.11 -19.17 -0.01
N ILE A 158 4.36 -18.31 0.98
CA ILE A 158 3.30 -17.63 1.75
C ILE A 158 2.39 -16.86 0.79
N TYR A 159 2.96 -16.05 -0.09
CA TYR A 159 2.19 -15.27 -1.06
C TYR A 159 1.29 -16.14 -1.93
N ARG A 160 1.80 -17.27 -2.42
CA ARG A 160 1.03 -18.25 -3.19
C ARG A 160 -0.11 -18.86 -2.37
N TYR A 161 0.18 -19.27 -1.13
CA TYR A 161 -0.80 -19.93 -0.28
C TYR A 161 -1.87 -19.01 0.30
N ILE A 162 -1.63 -17.71 0.40
CA ILE A 162 -2.67 -16.72 0.73
C ILE A 162 -3.87 -16.87 -0.22
N PHE A 163 -3.64 -16.99 -1.53
CA PHE A 163 -4.73 -17.15 -2.51
C PHE A 163 -5.45 -18.49 -2.37
N VAL A 164 -4.69 -19.58 -2.19
CA VAL A 164 -5.26 -20.92 -2.03
C VAL A 164 -6.12 -21.00 -0.77
N LEU A 165 -5.61 -20.52 0.37
CA LEU A 165 -6.35 -20.54 1.63
C LEU A 165 -7.55 -19.60 1.62
N PHE A 166 -7.47 -18.47 0.91
CA PHE A 166 -8.60 -17.57 0.75
C PHE A 166 -9.74 -18.23 -0.02
N ASP A 167 -9.46 -18.95 -1.11
CA ASP A 167 -10.48 -19.69 -1.85
C ASP A 167 -11.11 -20.80 -1.00
N VAL A 168 -10.30 -21.53 -0.23
CA VAL A 168 -10.78 -22.55 0.71
C VAL A 168 -11.66 -21.92 1.78
N SER A 169 -11.23 -20.81 2.37
CA SER A 169 -11.99 -20.05 3.37
C SER A 169 -13.37 -19.65 2.82
N HIS A 170 -13.39 -19.10 1.61
CA HIS A 170 -14.64 -18.66 0.98
C HIS A 170 -15.60 -19.84 0.76
N ARG A 171 -15.10 -20.99 0.30
CA ARG A 171 -15.93 -22.21 0.14
C ARG A 171 -16.50 -22.70 1.46
N ILE A 172 -15.69 -22.73 2.53
CA ILE A 172 -16.15 -23.13 3.86
C ILE A 172 -17.21 -22.16 4.37
N HIS A 173 -16.94 -20.83 4.23
CA HIS A 173 -17.87 -19.80 4.65
C HIS A 173 -19.22 -19.94 3.93
N THR A 174 -19.24 -20.10 2.61
CA THR A 174 -20.46 -20.30 1.83
C THR A 174 -21.23 -21.55 2.27
N ALA A 175 -20.52 -22.64 2.55
CA ALA A 175 -21.16 -23.86 3.04
C ALA A 175 -21.75 -23.72 4.46
N GLN A 176 -21.12 -22.93 5.33
CA GLN A 176 -21.62 -22.61 6.67
C GLN A 176 -22.83 -21.66 6.59
N ASP A 177 -22.79 -20.68 5.70
CA ASP A 177 -23.88 -19.73 5.48
C ASP A 177 -25.14 -20.44 4.99
N ALA A 178 -25.02 -21.35 4.03
CA ALA A 178 -26.10 -22.21 3.55
C ALA A 178 -26.75 -23.08 4.65
N ARG A 179 -26.03 -23.32 5.76
CA ARG A 179 -26.52 -24.05 6.94
C ARG A 179 -26.95 -23.14 8.09
N LEU A 180 -27.22 -21.86 7.79
CA LEU A 180 -27.56 -20.84 8.78
C LEU A 180 -26.49 -20.62 9.88
N GLY A 181 -25.22 -20.88 9.54
CA GLY A 181 -24.09 -20.73 10.46
C GLY A 181 -23.81 -19.30 10.89
N TYR A 182 -24.46 -18.30 10.27
CA TYR A 182 -24.32 -16.88 10.58
C TYR A 182 -25.65 -16.21 10.95
N SER A 183 -26.65 -16.99 11.37
CA SER A 183 -27.99 -16.49 11.67
C SER A 183 -28.04 -15.61 12.91
N ASN A 184 -27.17 -15.81 13.92
CA ASN A 184 -27.06 -14.95 15.09
C ASN A 184 -25.61 -14.87 15.58
N LEU A 185 -25.30 -13.90 16.46
CA LEU A 185 -23.93 -13.62 16.92
C LEU A 185 -23.24 -14.81 17.56
N ARG A 186 -23.93 -15.62 18.38
CA ARG A 186 -23.36 -16.78 19.06
C ARG A 186 -23.01 -17.89 18.07
N VAL A 187 -23.89 -18.17 17.12
CA VAL A 187 -23.66 -19.18 16.07
C VAL A 187 -22.57 -18.70 15.11
N SER A 188 -22.56 -17.42 14.74
CA SER A 188 -21.52 -16.80 13.90
C SER A 188 -20.14 -16.91 14.51
N TYR A 189 -20.01 -16.68 15.82
CA TYR A 189 -18.75 -16.86 16.54
C TYR A 189 -18.24 -18.31 16.48
N HIS A 190 -19.13 -19.28 16.74
CA HIS A 190 -18.80 -20.69 16.67
C HIS A 190 -18.42 -21.13 15.26
N SER A 191 -19.17 -20.71 14.24
CA SER A 191 -18.89 -21.01 12.84
C SER A 191 -17.54 -20.42 12.39
N THR A 192 -17.24 -19.20 12.80
CA THR A 192 -15.94 -18.56 12.50
C THR A 192 -14.79 -19.27 13.18
N ALA A 193 -14.95 -19.73 14.44
CA ALA A 193 -13.95 -20.52 15.13
C ALA A 193 -13.70 -21.86 14.45
N GLN A 194 -14.76 -22.55 14.02
CA GLN A 194 -14.65 -23.79 13.24
C GLN A 194 -13.98 -23.57 11.88
N LEU A 195 -14.29 -22.46 11.20
CA LEU A 195 -13.65 -22.09 9.95
C LEU A 195 -12.13 -21.91 10.15
N ALA A 196 -11.73 -21.15 11.16
CA ALA A 196 -10.32 -20.93 11.48
C ALA A 196 -9.59 -22.24 11.82
N SER A 197 -10.19 -23.10 12.65
CA SER A 197 -9.63 -24.42 12.99
C SER A 197 -9.46 -25.32 11.77
N ASN A 198 -10.49 -25.40 10.92
CA ASN A 198 -10.43 -26.19 9.69
C ASN A 198 -9.39 -25.66 8.69
N LEU A 199 -9.24 -24.32 8.58
CA LEU A 199 -8.21 -23.72 7.75
C LEU A 199 -6.81 -24.07 8.26
N LEU A 200 -6.60 -24.03 9.58
CA LEU A 200 -5.31 -24.39 10.19
C LEU A 200 -4.95 -25.84 9.87
N ILE A 201 -5.86 -26.79 10.12
CA ILE A 201 -5.64 -28.22 9.81
C ILE A 201 -5.34 -28.42 8.32
N ARG A 202 -6.11 -27.77 7.44
CA ARG A 202 -5.90 -27.87 6.00
C ARG A 202 -4.57 -27.24 5.56
N SER A 203 -4.13 -26.16 6.21
CA SER A 203 -2.84 -25.53 5.88
C SER A 203 -1.66 -26.44 6.25
N PHE A 204 -1.70 -27.13 7.39
CA PHE A 204 -0.69 -28.13 7.76
C PHE A 204 -0.66 -29.30 6.77
N ASN A 205 -1.81 -29.89 6.46
CA ASN A 205 -1.89 -30.98 5.48
C ASN A 205 -1.40 -30.54 4.08
N GLN A 206 -1.66 -29.29 3.71
CA GLN A 206 -1.20 -28.75 2.43
C GLN A 206 0.31 -28.49 2.44
N ALA A 207 0.87 -28.03 3.55
CA ALA A 207 2.31 -27.82 3.70
C ALA A 207 3.06 -29.16 3.59
N GLU A 208 2.59 -30.21 4.27
CA GLU A 208 3.17 -31.55 4.21
C GLU A 208 3.13 -32.13 2.78
N LYS A 209 1.97 -32.06 2.12
CA LYS A 209 1.84 -32.48 0.72
C LYS A 209 2.76 -31.73 -0.22
N THR A 210 2.91 -30.42 0.01
CA THR A 210 3.79 -29.58 -0.82
C THR A 210 5.24 -29.97 -0.61
N TYR A 211 5.65 -30.16 0.65
CA TYR A 211 7.00 -30.57 0.99
C TYR A 211 7.35 -31.93 0.35
N THR A 212 6.50 -32.94 0.52
CA THR A 212 6.68 -34.26 -0.10
C THR A 212 6.75 -34.16 -1.62
N ALA A 213 5.91 -33.31 -2.24
CA ALA A 213 5.96 -33.13 -3.68
C ALA A 213 7.24 -32.40 -4.15
N MET A 214 7.78 -31.49 -3.35
CA MET A 214 9.07 -30.84 -3.63
C MET A 214 10.22 -31.82 -3.50
N GLU A 215 10.25 -32.62 -2.43
CA GLU A 215 11.25 -33.65 -2.21
C GLU A 215 11.28 -34.70 -3.34
N SER A 216 10.10 -35.13 -3.78
CA SER A 216 9.96 -36.04 -4.93
C SER A 216 10.46 -35.48 -6.26
N ARG A 217 10.61 -34.14 -6.34
CA ARG A 217 11.16 -33.42 -7.51
C ARG A 217 12.63 -33.05 -7.36
N GLY A 218 13.29 -33.57 -6.32
CA GLY A 218 14.70 -33.31 -6.08
C GLY A 218 14.97 -31.92 -5.48
N TYR A 219 14.08 -31.44 -4.59
CA TYR A 219 14.32 -30.18 -3.86
C TYR A 219 15.57 -30.34 -2.98
N ASP A 220 16.56 -29.53 -3.24
CA ASP A 220 17.88 -29.50 -2.59
C ASP A 220 18.06 -28.31 -1.63
N GLY A 221 16.98 -27.64 -1.28
CA GLY A 221 17.00 -26.45 -0.41
C GLY A 221 16.87 -25.13 -1.16
N GLU A 222 16.81 -25.15 -2.49
CA GLU A 222 16.61 -23.95 -3.31
C GLU A 222 15.52 -24.13 -4.36
N ILE A 223 14.60 -23.15 -4.47
CA ILE A 223 13.58 -23.13 -5.51
C ILE A 223 14.07 -22.28 -6.67
N ASN A 224 14.43 -22.94 -7.77
CA ASN A 224 14.81 -22.28 -9.00
C ASN A 224 13.59 -21.76 -9.77
N VAL A 225 13.40 -20.44 -9.81
CA VAL A 225 12.30 -19.79 -10.52
C VAL A 225 12.80 -19.26 -11.87
N ILE A 226 12.07 -19.54 -12.94
CA ILE A 226 12.35 -18.98 -14.26
C ILE A 226 11.99 -17.48 -14.22
N MET A 227 13.01 -16.62 -14.30
CA MET A 227 12.84 -15.18 -14.26
C MET A 227 12.34 -14.67 -15.61
N PRO A 228 11.28 -13.85 -15.65
CA PRO A 228 10.86 -13.20 -16.89
C PRO A 228 11.95 -12.24 -17.39
N LYS A 229 12.09 -12.10 -18.71
CA LYS A 229 13.00 -11.12 -19.30
C LYS A 229 12.57 -9.71 -18.93
N ILE A 230 13.38 -9.01 -18.17
CA ILE A 230 13.15 -7.64 -17.71
C ILE A 230 13.72 -6.69 -18.77
N ASN A 231 12.88 -5.83 -19.33
CA ASN A 231 13.32 -4.78 -20.25
C ASN A 231 13.76 -3.54 -19.45
N HIS A 232 15.04 -3.20 -19.53
CA HIS A 232 15.54 -1.94 -19.02
C HIS A 232 15.13 -0.80 -19.97
N SER A 233 14.04 -0.09 -19.63
CA SER A 233 13.62 1.08 -20.41
C SER A 233 14.46 2.30 -20.04
N VAL A 234 15.44 2.64 -20.89
CA VAL A 234 16.27 3.85 -20.71
C VAL A 234 15.39 5.10 -20.63
N LYS A 235 14.33 5.17 -21.43
CA LYS A 235 13.38 6.30 -21.44
C LYS A 235 12.73 6.53 -20.06
N PHE A 236 12.30 5.46 -19.40
CA PHE A 236 11.71 5.57 -18.06
C PHE A 236 12.74 6.00 -17.02
N ASN A 237 13.96 5.46 -17.07
CA ASN A 237 15.02 5.82 -16.13
C ASN A 237 15.41 7.30 -16.26
N VAL A 238 15.55 7.81 -17.49
CA VAL A 238 15.84 9.23 -17.72
C VAL A 238 14.70 10.10 -17.20
N PHE A 239 13.44 9.74 -17.49
CA PHE A 239 12.28 10.43 -16.95
C PHE A 239 12.27 10.45 -15.42
N ALA A 240 12.53 9.31 -14.78
CA ALA A 240 12.58 9.17 -13.33
C ALA A 240 13.65 10.07 -12.69
N VAL A 241 14.86 10.10 -13.26
CA VAL A 241 15.96 10.95 -12.78
C VAL A 241 15.61 12.43 -12.92
N ILE A 242 15.13 12.86 -14.09
CA ILE A 242 14.73 14.26 -14.33
C ILE A 242 13.63 14.66 -13.35
N TYR A 243 12.63 13.81 -13.15
CA TYR A 243 11.54 14.07 -12.23
C TYR A 243 12.02 14.23 -10.78
N VAL A 244 12.89 13.33 -10.31
CA VAL A 244 13.49 13.39 -8.97
C VAL A 244 14.29 14.67 -8.78
N VAL A 245 15.07 15.09 -9.78
CA VAL A 245 15.83 16.35 -9.73
C VAL A 245 14.89 17.55 -9.65
N ILE A 246 13.84 17.60 -10.47
CA ILE A 246 12.85 18.68 -10.46
C ILE A 246 12.13 18.75 -9.11
N THR A 247 11.65 17.62 -8.59
CA THR A 247 10.96 17.60 -7.29
C THR A 247 11.87 18.01 -6.14
N THR A 248 13.15 17.61 -6.18
CA THR A 248 14.14 18.03 -5.19
C THR A 248 14.43 19.53 -5.26
N ALA A 249 14.54 20.07 -6.47
CA ALA A 249 14.73 21.51 -6.67
C ALA A 249 13.54 22.33 -6.13
N ILE A 250 12.30 21.90 -6.44
CA ILE A 250 11.07 22.52 -5.91
C ILE A 250 11.03 22.41 -4.37
N ALA A 251 11.44 21.26 -3.80
CA ALA A 251 11.48 21.05 -2.36
C ALA A 251 12.45 22.00 -1.65
N ILE A 252 13.66 22.18 -2.21
CA ILE A 252 14.66 23.10 -1.66
C ILE A 252 14.19 24.56 -1.78
N PHE A 253 13.62 24.92 -2.93
CA PHE A 253 13.11 26.28 -3.15
C PHE A 253 11.95 26.62 -2.22
N SER A 254 10.97 25.71 -2.10
CA SER A 254 9.81 25.89 -1.21
C SER A 254 10.23 26.01 0.26
N ARG A 255 11.21 25.23 0.69
CA ARG A 255 11.74 25.29 2.06
C ARG A 255 12.45 26.61 2.35
N LYS A 256 13.18 27.19 1.36
CA LYS A 256 13.80 28.51 1.50
C LYS A 256 12.77 29.65 1.49
N ALA A 257 11.68 29.47 0.75
CA ALA A 257 10.59 30.45 0.67
C ALA A 257 9.65 30.43 1.89
N GLY A 258 9.79 29.45 2.80
CA GLY A 258 8.95 29.34 4.00
C GLY A 258 7.50 28.89 3.73
N ILE A 259 7.23 28.32 2.53
CA ILE A 259 5.90 27.91 2.06
C ILE A 259 5.67 26.41 2.32
#